data_bb1d75edd6955208d2be604ebe57b9ab
#
_entry.id   bb1d75edd6955208d2be604ebe57b9ab
#
_cell.length_a   1.000
_cell.length_b   1.000
_cell.length_c   1.000
_cell.angle_alpha   90.00
_cell.angle_beta   90.00
_cell.angle_gamma   90.00
#
_symmetry.space_group_name_H-M   'P 1'
#
loop_
_entity.id
_entity.type
_entity.pdbx_description
1 polymer ?
#
loop_
_entity_poly.entity_id
_entity_poly.type
_entity_poly.pdbx_seq_one_letter_code
_entity_poly.pdbx_strand_id
1 'polypeptide(L)'
;MKYADIDRIYRNVPLDRIPWNNETPPDQLVELVETGKIQPCRAIDLGCGAGNYAIYLAVHGFDVTGVDSSPAAITIAAENARKHNVICRFITADLLGDLHEIPGRFGFAFDWELLHHIFPEDREKYVQNVSKILTSGAWYLSMCFAETDPQFGGTGKFRTTPIGTTLYFSSESELRELFSPLFIIHDLQTIEVGGRFGSHRAVYVLSRRR
;
A
#
# COMPACT_ATOMS: atom_id res chain seq x y z
N MET A 1 8.50 -2.79 -20.84
CA MET A 1 7.59 -2.04 -19.96
C MET A 1 8.38 -1.67 -18.70
N LYS A 2 8.23 -0.45 -18.20
CA LYS A 2 8.93 0.03 -16.99
C LYS A 2 8.47 -0.69 -15.73
N TYR A 3 7.17 -0.90 -15.61
CA TYR A 3 6.53 -1.57 -14.48
C TYR A 3 6.07 -2.98 -14.83
N ALA A 4 6.02 -3.86 -13.83
CA ALA A 4 5.51 -5.21 -14.00
C ALA A 4 4.03 -5.18 -14.39
N ASP A 5 3.62 -6.16 -15.20
CA ASP A 5 2.21 -6.38 -15.53
C ASP A 5 1.52 -7.11 -14.37
N ILE A 6 1.13 -6.35 -13.35
CA ILE A 6 0.47 -6.87 -12.15
C ILE A 6 -0.88 -7.50 -12.49
N ASP A 7 -1.62 -6.95 -13.46
CA ASP A 7 -2.90 -7.52 -13.90
C ASP A 7 -2.73 -8.94 -14.46
N ARG A 8 -1.65 -9.19 -15.21
CA ARG A 8 -1.33 -10.53 -15.69
C ARG A 8 -1.06 -11.51 -14.55
N ILE A 9 -0.43 -11.05 -13.45
CA ILE A 9 -0.20 -11.89 -12.28
C ILE A 9 -1.53 -12.30 -11.64
N TYR A 10 -2.43 -11.34 -11.39
CA TYR A 10 -3.76 -11.63 -10.82
C TYR A 10 -4.64 -12.50 -11.70
N ARG A 11 -4.47 -12.45 -13.03
CA ARG A 11 -5.21 -13.33 -13.97
C ARG A 11 -4.70 -14.75 -14.03
N ASN A 12 -3.40 -14.97 -13.84
CA ASN A 12 -2.76 -16.25 -14.18
C ASN A 12 -2.14 -16.98 -13.00
N VAL A 13 -1.95 -16.32 -11.86
CA VAL A 13 -1.34 -16.92 -10.68
C VAL A 13 -2.41 -17.11 -9.60
N PRO A 14 -2.54 -18.33 -9.04
CA PRO A 14 -3.43 -18.58 -7.91
C PRO A 14 -3.12 -17.62 -6.74
N LEU A 15 -4.14 -17.10 -6.07
CA LEU A 15 -3.99 -16.10 -5.01
C LEU A 15 -3.08 -16.56 -3.86
N ASP A 16 -3.12 -17.86 -3.54
CA ASP A 16 -2.27 -18.48 -2.53
C ASP A 16 -0.79 -18.55 -2.92
N ARG A 17 -0.46 -18.25 -4.17
CA ARG A 17 0.90 -18.19 -4.70
C ARG A 17 1.39 -16.77 -5.00
N ILE A 18 0.52 -15.78 -4.86
CA ILE A 18 0.90 -14.35 -4.99
C ILE A 18 1.58 -13.91 -3.68
N PRO A 19 2.87 -13.49 -3.71
CA PRO A 19 3.65 -13.23 -2.50
C PRO A 19 3.04 -12.19 -1.57
N TRP A 20 2.47 -11.13 -2.13
CA TRP A 20 1.86 -10.02 -1.38
C TRP A 20 0.38 -10.23 -1.03
N ASN A 21 -0.24 -11.33 -1.45
CA ASN A 21 -1.62 -11.63 -1.07
C ASN A 21 -1.69 -12.26 0.32
N ASN A 22 -1.50 -11.46 1.35
CA ASN A 22 -1.63 -11.87 2.74
C ASN A 22 -3.06 -11.58 3.23
N GLU A 23 -3.72 -12.61 3.81
CA GLU A 23 -5.08 -12.47 4.36
C GLU A 23 -5.07 -11.82 5.74
N THR A 24 -3.97 -12.00 6.49
CA THR A 24 -3.78 -11.39 7.80
C THR A 24 -3.27 -9.96 7.65
N PRO A 25 -3.95 -8.95 8.24
CA PRO A 25 -3.46 -7.59 8.22
C PRO A 25 -2.16 -7.48 9.00
N PRO A 26 -1.25 -6.54 8.62
CA PRO A 26 -0.01 -6.35 9.34
C PRO A 26 -0.24 -5.80 10.75
N ASP A 27 0.58 -6.25 11.71
CA ASP A 27 0.46 -5.88 13.13
C ASP A 27 0.43 -4.36 13.34
N GLN A 28 1.19 -3.61 12.54
CA GLN A 28 1.23 -2.15 12.59
C GLN A 28 -0.12 -1.50 12.23
N LEU A 29 -0.85 -2.05 11.26
CA LEU A 29 -2.19 -1.58 10.92
C LEU A 29 -3.18 -1.94 12.04
N VAL A 30 -3.10 -3.17 12.55
CA VAL A 30 -3.92 -3.67 13.65
C VAL A 30 -3.73 -2.78 14.89
N GLU A 31 -2.48 -2.51 15.29
CA GLU A 31 -2.18 -1.64 16.43
C GLU A 31 -2.79 -0.25 16.29
N LEU A 32 -2.66 0.39 15.12
CA LEU A 32 -3.20 1.73 14.88
C LEU A 32 -4.72 1.78 14.99
N VAL A 33 -5.41 0.72 14.55
CA VAL A 33 -6.87 0.61 14.57
C VAL A 33 -7.37 0.23 15.97
N GLU A 34 -6.84 -0.83 16.58
CA GLU A 34 -7.32 -1.36 17.85
C GLU A 34 -7.01 -0.45 19.04
N THR A 35 -5.88 0.27 19.02
CA THR A 35 -5.58 1.29 20.04
C THR A 35 -6.40 2.56 19.86
N GLY A 36 -7.12 2.69 18.75
CA GLY A 36 -7.87 3.90 18.42
C GLY A 36 -7.00 5.11 18.04
N LYS A 37 -5.72 4.91 17.72
CA LYS A 37 -4.85 5.98 17.22
C LYS A 37 -5.38 6.53 15.90
N ILE A 38 -5.95 5.65 15.07
CA ILE A 38 -6.72 6.03 13.89
C ILE A 38 -8.17 5.58 14.10
N GLN A 39 -9.06 6.56 14.25
CA GLN A 39 -10.49 6.31 14.43
C GLN A 39 -11.17 6.03 13.10
N PRO A 40 -12.29 5.26 13.09
CA PRO A 40 -13.09 5.03 11.90
C PRO A 40 -13.41 6.34 11.16
N CYS A 41 -13.07 6.37 9.89
CA CYS A 41 -13.26 7.51 8.99
C CYS A 41 -13.34 7.01 7.55
N ARG A 42 -13.42 7.94 6.58
CA ARG A 42 -13.21 7.56 5.19
C ARG A 42 -11.75 7.21 4.97
N ALA A 43 -11.49 5.96 4.61
CA ALA A 43 -10.15 5.42 4.39
C ALA A 43 -9.93 5.01 2.94
N ILE A 44 -8.69 5.08 2.47
CA ILE A 44 -8.29 4.61 1.16
C ILE A 44 -7.13 3.64 1.29
N ASP A 45 -7.30 2.46 0.67
CA ASP A 45 -6.27 1.41 0.53
C ASP A 45 -5.67 1.52 -0.87
N LEU A 46 -4.43 1.96 -0.96
CA LEU A 46 -3.71 2.27 -2.19
C LEU A 46 -2.88 1.05 -2.62
N GLY A 47 -3.18 0.51 -3.81
CA GLY A 47 -2.65 -0.78 -4.24
C GLY A 47 -3.31 -1.93 -3.49
N CYS A 48 -4.63 -1.90 -3.36
CA CYS A 48 -5.37 -2.79 -2.46
C CYS A 48 -5.34 -4.28 -2.84
N GLY A 49 -4.84 -4.63 -4.04
CA GLY A 49 -4.78 -6.00 -4.50
C GLY A 49 -6.13 -6.73 -4.38
N ALA A 50 -6.14 -7.88 -3.69
CA ALA A 50 -7.33 -8.68 -3.45
C ALA A 50 -8.27 -8.11 -2.35
N GLY A 51 -7.98 -6.93 -1.81
CA GLY A 51 -8.84 -6.19 -0.89
C GLY A 51 -8.79 -6.65 0.56
N ASN A 52 -7.86 -7.49 0.96
CA ASN A 52 -7.82 -8.09 2.30
C ASN A 52 -7.77 -7.03 3.41
N TYR A 53 -6.93 -5.99 3.26
CA TYR A 53 -6.77 -4.94 4.27
C TYR A 53 -7.89 -3.92 4.21
N ALA A 54 -8.43 -3.62 3.02
CA ALA A 54 -9.66 -2.84 2.87
C ALA A 54 -10.83 -3.49 3.60
N ILE A 55 -10.99 -4.81 3.48
CA ILE A 55 -12.02 -5.60 4.17
C ILE A 55 -11.80 -5.53 5.69
N TYR A 56 -10.57 -5.70 6.17
CA TYR A 56 -10.23 -5.55 7.59
C TYR A 56 -10.66 -4.19 8.14
N LEU A 57 -10.31 -3.10 7.46
CA LEU A 57 -10.71 -1.75 7.86
C LEU A 57 -12.24 -1.58 7.87
N ALA A 58 -12.95 -2.12 6.85
CA ALA A 58 -14.41 -2.04 6.79
C ALA A 58 -15.08 -2.79 7.94
N VAL A 59 -14.56 -3.96 8.34
CA VAL A 59 -15.04 -4.69 9.54
C VAL A 59 -14.88 -3.85 10.80
N HIS A 60 -13.86 -2.99 10.87
CA HIS A 60 -13.61 -2.08 11.99
C HIS A 60 -14.31 -0.72 11.85
N GLY A 61 -15.31 -0.60 10.96
CA GLY A 61 -16.19 0.56 10.86
C GLY A 61 -15.69 1.70 10.00
N PHE A 62 -14.63 1.52 9.21
CA PHE A 62 -14.17 2.52 8.25
C PHE A 62 -15.05 2.50 6.98
N ASP A 63 -15.26 3.69 6.36
CA ASP A 63 -15.82 3.81 4.99
C ASP A 63 -14.65 3.68 3.98
N VAL A 64 -14.48 2.48 3.40
CA VAL A 64 -13.24 2.12 2.69
C VAL A 64 -13.41 2.18 1.18
N THR A 65 -12.44 2.81 0.54
CA THR A 65 -12.20 2.73 -0.90
C THR A 65 -10.87 2.04 -1.15
N GLY A 66 -10.87 0.89 -1.83
CA GLY A 66 -9.66 0.24 -2.32
C GLY A 66 -9.38 0.64 -3.77
N VAL A 67 -8.12 0.93 -4.08
CA VAL A 67 -7.68 1.31 -5.42
C VAL A 67 -6.54 0.43 -5.87
N ASP A 68 -6.62 -0.10 -7.07
CA ASP A 68 -5.53 -0.85 -7.72
C ASP A 68 -5.52 -0.57 -9.22
N SER A 69 -4.36 -0.66 -9.85
CA SER A 69 -4.24 -0.52 -11.30
C SER A 69 -4.70 -1.76 -12.08
N SER A 70 -4.84 -2.91 -11.41
CA SER A 70 -5.26 -4.18 -11.98
C SER A 70 -6.78 -4.36 -11.92
N PRO A 71 -7.50 -4.37 -13.07
CA PRO A 71 -8.92 -4.73 -13.09
C PRO A 71 -9.20 -6.13 -12.53
N ALA A 72 -8.27 -7.08 -12.71
CA ALA A 72 -8.41 -8.42 -12.16
C ALA A 72 -8.37 -8.42 -10.64
N ALA A 73 -7.43 -7.69 -10.04
CA ALA A 73 -7.35 -7.50 -8.58
C ALA A 73 -8.64 -6.89 -8.03
N ILE A 74 -9.15 -5.83 -8.64
CA ILE A 74 -10.39 -5.15 -8.25
C ILE A 74 -11.60 -6.08 -8.32
N THR A 75 -11.70 -6.93 -9.34
CA THR A 75 -12.76 -7.94 -9.44
C THR A 75 -12.70 -8.91 -8.26
N ILE A 76 -11.50 -9.41 -7.94
CA ILE A 76 -11.27 -10.32 -6.80
C ILE A 76 -11.61 -9.62 -5.48
N ALA A 77 -11.16 -8.37 -5.29
CA ALA A 77 -11.43 -7.59 -4.08
C ALA A 77 -12.94 -7.41 -3.82
N ALA A 78 -13.71 -7.09 -4.88
CA ALA A 78 -15.15 -6.95 -4.79
C ALA A 78 -15.84 -8.28 -4.41
N GLU A 79 -15.38 -9.40 -4.96
CA GLU A 79 -15.88 -10.73 -4.60
C GLU A 79 -15.55 -11.10 -3.16
N ASN A 80 -14.33 -10.79 -2.71
CA ASN A 80 -13.90 -11.06 -1.34
C ASN A 80 -14.71 -10.23 -0.32
N ALA A 81 -14.93 -8.94 -0.57
CA ALA A 81 -15.76 -8.11 0.30
C ALA A 81 -17.19 -8.67 0.42
N ARG A 82 -17.77 -9.12 -0.70
CA ARG A 82 -19.10 -9.77 -0.71
C ARG A 82 -19.11 -11.05 0.14
N LYS A 83 -18.07 -11.89 0.05
CA LYS A 83 -17.95 -13.11 0.86
C LYS A 83 -17.86 -12.82 2.35
N HIS A 84 -17.24 -11.70 2.72
CA HIS A 84 -17.13 -11.25 4.11
C HIS A 84 -18.33 -10.41 4.59
N ASN A 85 -19.34 -10.18 3.73
CA ASN A 85 -20.52 -9.37 4.02
C ASN A 85 -20.19 -7.93 4.45
N VAL A 86 -19.16 -7.33 3.88
CA VAL A 86 -18.77 -5.94 4.13
C VAL A 86 -18.95 -5.08 2.87
N ILE A 87 -19.16 -3.79 3.08
CA ILE A 87 -19.31 -2.81 2.01
C ILE A 87 -17.97 -2.07 1.86
N CYS A 88 -17.30 -2.29 0.73
CA CYS A 88 -16.15 -1.53 0.29
C CYS A 88 -16.39 -1.04 -1.14
N ARG A 89 -15.87 0.14 -1.45
CA ARG A 89 -15.79 0.59 -2.85
C ARG A 89 -14.44 0.17 -3.41
N PHE A 90 -14.43 -0.42 -4.61
CA PHE A 90 -13.20 -0.76 -5.32
C PHE A 90 -13.16 -0.06 -6.67
N ILE A 91 -12.00 0.55 -7.00
CA ILE A 91 -11.82 1.38 -8.20
C ILE A 91 -10.54 0.94 -8.90
N THR A 92 -10.63 0.69 -10.20
CA THR A 92 -9.44 0.52 -11.04
C THR A 92 -8.93 1.91 -11.42
N ALA A 93 -7.75 2.29 -10.92
CA ALA A 93 -7.12 3.55 -11.27
C ALA A 93 -5.58 3.47 -11.18
N ASP A 94 -4.91 4.25 -12.03
CA ASP A 94 -3.46 4.46 -11.95
C ASP A 94 -3.16 5.60 -10.95
N LEU A 95 -2.51 5.27 -9.84
CA LEU A 95 -2.14 6.24 -8.81
C LEU A 95 -1.07 7.25 -9.26
N LEU A 96 -0.44 7.00 -10.41
CA LEU A 96 0.43 7.96 -11.10
C LEU A 96 -0.32 8.81 -12.13
N GLY A 97 -1.59 8.49 -12.40
CA GLY A 97 -2.44 9.20 -13.35
C GLY A 97 -3.15 10.41 -12.77
N ASP A 98 -4.26 10.75 -13.41
CA ASP A 98 -5.24 11.70 -12.90
C ASP A 98 -6.21 10.95 -11.96
N LEU A 99 -6.35 11.43 -10.74
CA LEU A 99 -7.14 10.78 -9.68
C LEU A 99 -8.61 11.22 -9.67
N HIS A 100 -9.14 11.79 -10.76
CA HIS A 100 -10.51 12.27 -10.83
C HIS A 100 -11.58 11.18 -10.60
N GLU A 101 -11.21 9.93 -10.84
CA GLU A 101 -12.08 8.77 -10.59
C GLU A 101 -12.21 8.42 -9.11
N ILE A 102 -11.31 8.92 -8.26
CA ILE A 102 -11.32 8.70 -6.82
C ILE A 102 -12.16 9.78 -6.14
N PRO A 103 -13.40 9.46 -5.68
CA PRO A 103 -14.32 10.46 -5.20
C PRO A 103 -14.01 10.94 -3.80
N GLY A 104 -13.90 12.26 -3.66
CA GLY A 104 -13.84 12.93 -2.36
C GLY A 104 -12.46 12.90 -1.73
N ARG A 105 -12.43 13.12 -0.41
CA ARG A 105 -11.21 13.17 0.40
C ARG A 105 -11.29 12.20 1.56
N PHE A 106 -10.11 11.71 2.00
CA PHE A 106 -9.97 10.67 2.99
C PHE A 106 -9.28 11.19 4.26
N GLY A 107 -9.69 10.65 5.40
CA GLY A 107 -9.06 10.92 6.70
C GLY A 107 -7.90 9.97 7.00
N PHE A 108 -7.83 8.85 6.28
CA PHE A 108 -6.76 7.87 6.39
C PHE A 108 -6.39 7.30 5.02
N ALA A 109 -5.10 7.28 4.68
CA ALA A 109 -4.55 6.53 3.56
C ALA A 109 -3.62 5.44 4.07
N PHE A 110 -3.64 4.32 3.37
CA PHE A 110 -2.82 3.17 3.68
C PHE A 110 -2.23 2.61 2.38
N ASP A 111 -0.92 2.39 2.34
CA ASP A 111 -0.27 1.55 1.35
C ASP A 111 0.70 0.58 2.03
N TRP A 112 0.57 -0.68 1.71
CA TRP A 112 1.42 -1.73 2.23
C TRP A 112 1.98 -2.55 1.08
N GLU A 113 3.30 -2.53 0.92
CA GLU A 113 3.98 -3.20 -0.18
C GLU A 113 3.69 -2.60 -1.58
N LEU A 114 3.24 -1.33 -1.68
CA LEU A 114 3.04 -0.65 -2.96
C LEU A 114 4.24 0.22 -3.37
N LEU A 115 4.77 1.05 -2.45
CA LEU A 115 5.75 2.08 -2.81
C LEU A 115 7.05 1.50 -3.41
N HIS A 116 7.40 0.26 -3.11
CA HIS A 116 8.57 -0.38 -3.74
C HIS A 116 8.33 -0.79 -5.21
N HIS A 117 7.09 -0.81 -5.67
CA HIS A 117 6.76 -0.94 -7.09
C HIS A 117 6.85 0.40 -7.84
N ILE A 118 6.89 1.53 -7.14
CA ILE A 118 7.01 2.86 -7.74
C ILE A 118 8.48 3.27 -7.75
N PHE A 119 9.03 3.53 -8.95
CA PHE A 119 10.44 3.85 -9.12
C PHE A 119 10.73 5.32 -8.76
N PRO A 120 11.98 5.66 -8.40
CA PRO A 120 12.35 6.96 -7.86
C PRO A 120 11.81 8.16 -8.64
N GLU A 121 11.84 8.11 -9.96
CA GLU A 121 11.40 9.19 -10.84
C GLU A 121 9.90 9.49 -10.78
N ASP A 122 9.08 8.56 -10.28
CA ASP A 122 7.62 8.72 -10.18
C ASP A 122 7.12 8.91 -8.73
N ARG A 123 7.99 8.75 -7.74
CA ARG A 123 7.62 8.75 -6.31
C ARG A 123 7.10 10.10 -5.82
N GLU A 124 7.74 11.20 -6.26
CA GLU A 124 7.23 12.54 -5.92
C GLU A 124 5.80 12.73 -6.41
N LYS A 125 5.53 12.34 -7.66
CA LYS A 125 4.19 12.42 -8.25
C LYS A 125 3.19 11.57 -7.47
N TYR A 126 3.58 10.35 -7.10
CA TYR A 126 2.75 9.46 -6.29
C TYR A 126 2.38 10.11 -4.94
N VAL A 127 3.36 10.56 -4.17
CA VAL A 127 3.15 11.16 -2.84
C VAL A 127 2.35 12.47 -2.93
N GLN A 128 2.57 13.29 -3.99
CA GLN A 128 1.75 14.46 -4.29
C GLN A 128 0.29 14.08 -4.56
N ASN A 129 0.06 13.03 -5.34
CA ASN A 129 -1.27 12.52 -5.64
C ASN A 129 -1.98 12.02 -4.38
N VAL A 130 -1.30 11.23 -3.54
CA VAL A 130 -1.83 10.81 -2.23
C VAL A 130 -2.20 12.02 -1.37
N SER A 131 -1.32 13.04 -1.29
CA SER A 131 -1.61 14.26 -0.54
C SER A 131 -2.87 14.98 -1.04
N LYS A 132 -3.13 15.04 -2.36
CA LYS A 132 -4.30 15.73 -2.93
C LYS A 132 -5.63 15.09 -2.52
N ILE A 133 -5.68 13.77 -2.35
CA ILE A 133 -6.90 13.04 -2.00
C ILE A 133 -7.13 12.93 -0.49
N LEU A 134 -6.21 13.39 0.34
CA LEU A 134 -6.34 13.41 1.79
C LEU A 134 -6.89 14.74 2.29
N THR A 135 -7.59 14.74 3.42
CA THR A 135 -7.93 15.97 4.18
C THR A 135 -6.69 16.49 4.92
N SER A 136 -6.66 17.78 5.28
CA SER A 136 -5.60 18.28 6.17
C SER A 136 -5.62 17.53 7.50
N GLY A 137 -4.46 17.16 8.02
CA GLY A 137 -4.32 16.38 9.25
C GLY A 137 -4.63 14.87 9.11
N ALA A 138 -5.01 14.40 7.92
CA ALA A 138 -5.24 12.98 7.65
C ALA A 138 -4.00 12.13 7.91
N TRP A 139 -4.19 10.93 8.42
CA TRP A 139 -3.12 9.97 8.58
C TRP A 139 -2.75 9.29 7.26
N TYR A 140 -1.47 9.03 7.09
CA TYR A 140 -0.95 8.22 6.00
C TYR A 140 0.08 7.23 6.54
N LEU A 141 -0.23 5.94 6.37
CA LEU A 141 0.67 4.82 6.66
C LEU A 141 1.18 4.25 5.35
N SER A 142 2.50 4.21 5.19
CA SER A 142 3.17 3.62 4.03
C SER A 142 4.26 2.67 4.48
N MET A 143 4.42 1.55 3.75
CA MET A 143 5.51 0.60 3.96
C MET A 143 6.08 0.11 2.63
N CYS A 144 7.40 0.10 2.54
CA CYS A 144 8.11 -0.50 1.41
C CYS A 144 9.40 -1.18 1.87
N PHE A 145 9.94 -2.08 1.04
CA PHE A 145 11.16 -2.81 1.38
C PHE A 145 12.36 -1.89 1.58
N ALA A 146 13.15 -2.21 2.62
CA ALA A 146 14.35 -1.47 2.99
C ALA A 146 15.57 -1.91 2.18
N GLU A 147 16.49 -0.99 1.86
CA GLU A 147 17.75 -1.32 1.18
C GLU A 147 18.61 -2.33 1.97
N THR A 148 18.40 -2.41 3.29
CA THR A 148 19.07 -3.37 4.19
C THR A 148 18.42 -4.76 4.22
N ASP A 149 17.31 -4.98 3.47
CA ASP A 149 16.69 -6.29 3.35
C ASP A 149 17.64 -7.26 2.66
N PRO A 150 17.84 -8.49 3.18
CA PRO A 150 18.76 -9.47 2.59
C PRO A 150 18.15 -10.23 1.39
N GLN A 151 16.86 -10.09 1.14
CA GLN A 151 16.15 -10.86 0.11
C GLN A 151 16.46 -10.39 -1.32
N PHE A 152 16.15 -11.22 -2.29
CA PHE A 152 16.28 -10.95 -3.73
C PHE A 152 17.69 -10.50 -4.15
N GLY A 153 18.71 -11.21 -3.66
CA GLY A 153 20.11 -10.95 -3.98
C GLY A 153 20.82 -9.95 -3.06
N GLY A 154 20.10 -9.28 -2.18
CA GLY A 154 20.63 -8.51 -1.03
C GLY A 154 21.50 -7.29 -1.33
N THR A 155 21.74 -6.94 -2.59
CA THR A 155 22.62 -5.82 -2.99
C THR A 155 21.95 -4.95 -4.05
N GLY A 156 22.22 -3.62 -3.96
CA GLY A 156 21.60 -2.64 -4.84
C GLY A 156 20.16 -2.31 -4.48
N LYS A 157 19.66 -1.21 -5.02
CA LYS A 157 18.30 -0.73 -4.77
C LYS A 157 17.26 -1.31 -5.72
N PHE A 158 17.63 -1.68 -6.93
CA PHE A 158 16.77 -2.38 -7.86
C PHE A 158 17.02 -3.88 -7.78
N ARG A 159 16.01 -4.66 -7.41
CA ARG A 159 16.11 -6.11 -7.30
C ARG A 159 14.95 -6.80 -8.01
N THR A 160 15.27 -7.91 -8.68
CA THR A 160 14.26 -8.71 -9.38
C THR A 160 13.81 -9.87 -8.50
N THR A 161 12.50 -9.99 -8.34
CA THR A 161 11.87 -11.08 -7.58
C THR A 161 11.83 -12.38 -8.40
N PRO A 162 11.62 -13.54 -7.76
CA PRO A 162 11.47 -14.82 -8.46
C PRO A 162 10.30 -14.88 -9.47
N ILE A 163 9.29 -14.01 -9.30
CA ILE A 163 8.16 -13.91 -10.25
C ILE A 163 8.39 -12.88 -11.36
N GLY A 164 9.61 -12.32 -11.44
CA GLY A 164 10.04 -11.42 -12.53
C GLY A 164 9.65 -9.96 -12.36
N THR A 165 9.13 -9.55 -11.20
CA THR A 165 8.89 -8.13 -10.90
C THR A 165 10.20 -7.46 -10.43
N THR A 166 10.44 -6.23 -10.86
CA THR A 166 11.54 -5.41 -10.33
C THR A 166 10.99 -4.48 -9.25
N LEU A 167 11.65 -4.47 -8.09
CA LEU A 167 11.30 -3.64 -6.94
C LEU A 167 12.43 -2.67 -6.63
N TYR A 168 12.08 -1.51 -6.06
CA TYR A 168 13.04 -0.53 -5.57
C TYR A 168 13.06 -0.51 -4.04
N PHE A 169 14.22 -0.77 -3.47
CA PHE A 169 14.48 -0.85 -2.04
C PHE A 169 14.96 0.49 -1.51
N SER A 170 14.33 1.01 -0.48
CA SER A 170 14.51 2.39 0.01
C SER A 170 15.31 2.46 1.29
N SER A 171 16.00 3.60 1.49
CA SER A 171 16.52 3.97 2.81
C SER A 171 15.51 4.83 3.57
N GLU A 172 15.70 4.93 4.90
CA GLU A 172 14.92 5.84 5.75
C GLU A 172 15.11 7.31 5.34
N SER A 173 16.33 7.69 4.94
CA SER A 173 16.62 9.06 4.49
C SER A 173 15.85 9.43 3.24
N GLU A 174 15.80 8.54 2.23
CA GLU A 174 15.03 8.77 1.01
C GLU A 174 13.54 8.96 1.30
N LEU A 175 12.96 8.14 2.20
CA LEU A 175 11.56 8.29 2.54
C LEU A 175 11.30 9.54 3.37
N ARG A 176 12.22 9.92 4.26
CA ARG A 176 12.14 11.19 4.99
C ARG A 176 12.15 12.39 4.02
N GLU A 177 13.03 12.42 3.05
CA GLU A 177 13.09 13.46 2.03
C GLU A 177 11.84 13.49 1.17
N LEU A 178 11.32 12.33 0.76
CA LEU A 178 10.14 12.19 -0.07
C LEU A 178 8.85 12.68 0.63
N PHE A 179 8.68 12.36 1.92
CA PHE A 179 7.43 12.64 2.65
C PHE A 179 7.42 14.02 3.29
N SER A 180 8.56 14.52 3.81
CA SER A 180 8.62 15.77 4.61
C SER A 180 8.04 17.02 3.95
N PRO A 181 8.10 17.20 2.62
CA PRO A 181 7.52 18.40 2.00
C PRO A 181 6.00 18.52 2.18
N LEU A 182 5.28 17.39 2.22
CA LEU A 182 3.82 17.33 2.23
C LEU A 182 3.23 16.77 3.53
N PHE A 183 4.04 16.06 4.31
CA PHE A 183 3.61 15.35 5.50
C PHE A 183 4.47 15.69 6.73
N ILE A 184 3.85 15.64 7.90
CA ILE A 184 4.55 15.64 9.20
C ILE A 184 4.78 14.17 9.56
N ILE A 185 6.03 13.75 9.58
CA ILE A 185 6.40 12.37 9.93
C ILE A 185 6.31 12.22 11.45
N HIS A 186 5.48 11.27 11.90
CA HIS A 186 5.32 10.90 13.30
C HIS A 186 6.20 9.72 13.70
N ASP A 187 6.35 8.77 12.78
CA ASP A 187 7.22 7.61 12.96
C ASP A 187 7.80 7.21 11.61
N LEU A 188 9.09 6.91 11.58
CA LEU A 188 9.81 6.43 10.42
C LEU A 188 10.98 5.57 10.91
N GLN A 189 10.90 4.28 10.64
CA GLN A 189 11.87 3.30 11.08
C GLN A 189 11.91 2.08 10.17
N THR A 190 13.02 1.36 10.21
CA THR A 190 13.15 0.05 9.59
C THR A 190 12.62 -1.01 10.56
N ILE A 191 11.65 -1.81 10.09
CA ILE A 191 11.01 -2.88 10.85
C ILE A 191 11.21 -4.22 10.16
N GLU A 192 11.03 -5.31 10.90
CA GLU A 192 10.86 -6.64 10.32
C GLU A 192 9.37 -6.91 10.10
N VAL A 193 9.04 -7.39 8.91
CA VAL A 193 7.67 -7.77 8.53
C VAL A 193 7.63 -9.21 8.08
N GLY A 194 6.61 -9.94 8.49
CA GLY A 194 6.35 -11.29 8.00
C GLY A 194 5.88 -11.24 6.56
N GLY A 195 6.50 -12.01 5.70
CA GLY A 195 6.01 -12.27 4.35
C GLY A 195 5.66 -13.74 4.16
N ARG A 196 4.87 -14.07 3.14
CA ARG A 196 4.45 -15.45 2.85
C ARG A 196 5.63 -16.42 2.67
N PHE A 197 6.75 -15.95 2.16
CA PHE A 197 7.93 -16.76 1.83
C PHE A 197 9.17 -16.40 2.66
N GLY A 198 9.00 -15.72 3.77
CA GLY A 198 10.08 -15.32 4.67
C GLY A 198 9.88 -13.90 5.19
N SER A 199 10.70 -13.51 6.17
CA SER A 199 10.67 -12.14 6.69
C SER A 199 11.41 -11.19 5.77
N HIS A 200 10.99 -9.94 5.79
CA HIS A 200 11.60 -8.82 5.08
C HIS A 200 11.95 -7.70 6.06
N ARG A 201 12.99 -6.93 5.75
CA ARG A 201 13.18 -5.61 6.34
C ARG A 201 12.49 -4.57 5.49
N ALA A 202 11.69 -3.74 6.12
CA ALA A 202 10.89 -2.72 5.46
C ALA A 202 10.99 -1.38 6.17
N VAL A 203 10.94 -0.29 5.43
CA VAL A 203 10.81 1.05 6.00
C VAL A 203 9.33 1.35 6.16
N TYR A 204 8.94 1.57 7.41
CA TYR A 204 7.61 1.97 7.84
C TYR A 204 7.57 3.48 8.01
N VAL A 205 6.53 4.12 7.52
CA VAL A 205 6.31 5.57 7.65
C VAL A 205 4.88 5.82 8.11
N LEU A 206 4.72 6.37 9.30
CA LEU A 206 3.45 6.92 9.77
C LEU A 206 3.53 8.45 9.77
N SER A 207 2.66 9.09 9.05
CA SER A 207 2.71 10.54 8.84
C SER A 207 1.32 11.18 8.83
N ARG A 208 1.27 12.52 8.93
CA ARG A 208 0.04 13.32 8.80
C ARG A 208 0.20 14.34 7.70
N ARG A 209 -0.83 14.49 6.87
CA ARG A 209 -0.89 15.53 5.86
C ARG A 209 -0.83 16.93 6.51
N ARG A 210 0.02 17.81 5.98
CA ARG A 210 0.11 19.22 6.36
C ARG A 210 -1.16 20.00 6.00
#